data_a14be4c4edc56346b06c1136082a18f5
#
_entry.id   a14be4c4edc56346b06c1136082a18f5
#
_cell.length_a   1.000
_cell.length_b   1.000
_cell.length_c   1.000
_cell.angle_alpha   90.00
_cell.angle_beta   90.00
_cell.angle_gamma   90.00
#
_symmetry.space_group_name_H-M   'P 1'
#
loop_
_entity.id
_entity.type
_entity.pdbx_description
1 polymer ?
#
loop_
_entity_poly.entity_id
_entity_poly.type
_entity_poly.pdbx_seq_one_letter_code
_entity_poly.pdbx_strand_id
1 'polypeptide(L)'
;MDIIRVFDGLNDIANLSVAIEACVAAGAVVEAAILYTGDMLDPTCKYSLQYYLDLIDKLVATGAHIIAIKSMSGVWKPQAAKLLVSSIRARHKDVPIHVHTHDAAGTGVATMLACVEAGADIIDGATDSMSGTTSQPAMSALIAGLMGRDDEPEVDINAVRAIDGYWAQLRLLYSGFDAKISGPDPDVYLHEIPGGQLTNLMFQARELGLGSQWKQTKAAFVAANLLLGDIIKATPTSKAVGDLAQFMVNFDLTYDDVLAKADTLDFPDSVIDYFAGLMGQPFDGFPEPLRTKVLARAGREKVTGQASARLPDIDLEAVKNQLIAKYGDAISDTDLCSHIMFPDVFAGYQAYIAKFGDITELPSQKVLAPPTIGEQINCPLPDGQLLRVQLLGVQPLDDKEDASPDRTVFFRVNGRYRQATVQDAAAANGKQRRQADPSVPSQMGSPFSGIVSALLKEPGDQVTQGEVVLSISAMKMIINVSAPSDGYLKGLDIKAGENVDKGDLLFEISSSP
;
A
#
# COMPACT_ATOMS: atom_id res chain seq x y z
N MET A 1 -7.05 -10.68 -20.83
CA MET A 1 -7.16 -11.19 -19.44
C MET A 1 -8.32 -12.15 -19.41
N ASP A 2 -8.13 -13.37 -18.91
CA ASP A 2 -9.12 -14.44 -19.03
C ASP A 2 -9.96 -14.57 -17.76
N ILE A 3 -9.33 -14.41 -16.59
CA ILE A 3 -9.95 -14.45 -15.27
C ILE A 3 -9.74 -13.12 -14.57
N ILE A 4 -10.82 -12.52 -14.06
CA ILE A 4 -10.79 -11.27 -13.30
C ILE A 4 -11.20 -11.57 -11.86
N ARG A 5 -10.30 -11.36 -10.91
CA ARG A 5 -10.59 -11.47 -9.48
C ARG A 5 -11.15 -10.16 -8.95
N VAL A 6 -12.36 -10.20 -8.41
CA VAL A 6 -13.05 -9.06 -7.81
C VAL A 6 -13.13 -9.25 -6.31
N PHE A 7 -12.70 -8.25 -5.54
CA PHE A 7 -12.84 -8.26 -4.07
C PHE A 7 -13.09 -6.84 -3.53
N ASP A 8 -13.60 -6.75 -2.33
CA ASP A 8 -13.88 -5.49 -1.61
C ASP A 8 -13.23 -5.51 -0.23
N GLY A 9 -12.68 -4.36 0.22
CA GLY A 9 -11.94 -4.24 1.47
C GLY A 9 -12.76 -4.52 2.74
N LEU A 10 -14.09 -4.46 2.67
CA LEU A 10 -15.02 -4.73 3.77
C LEU A 10 -15.97 -5.91 3.46
N ASN A 11 -15.76 -6.62 2.35
CA ASN A 11 -16.69 -7.63 1.82
C ASN A 11 -18.09 -7.05 1.53
N ASP A 12 -18.17 -5.80 1.07
CA ASP A 12 -19.43 -5.16 0.72
C ASP A 12 -19.97 -5.72 -0.61
N ILE A 13 -21.01 -6.55 -0.53
CA ILE A 13 -21.62 -7.20 -1.70
C ILE A 13 -22.17 -6.18 -2.69
N ALA A 14 -22.75 -5.08 -2.22
CA ALA A 14 -23.32 -4.07 -3.10
C ALA A 14 -22.23 -3.41 -3.96
N ASN A 15 -21.04 -3.21 -3.40
CA ASN A 15 -19.88 -2.70 -4.12
C ASN A 15 -19.29 -3.75 -5.08
N LEU A 16 -19.17 -5.01 -4.64
CA LEU A 16 -18.67 -6.13 -5.45
C LEU A 16 -19.54 -6.39 -6.68
N SER A 17 -20.87 -6.33 -6.55
CA SER A 17 -21.83 -6.65 -7.61
C SER A 17 -21.62 -5.80 -8.86
N VAL A 18 -21.29 -4.51 -8.71
CA VAL A 18 -21.06 -3.60 -9.84
C VAL A 18 -19.90 -4.08 -10.73
N ALA A 19 -18.77 -4.44 -10.10
CA ALA A 19 -17.60 -4.93 -10.83
C ALA A 19 -17.83 -6.34 -11.40
N ILE A 20 -18.51 -7.23 -10.67
CA ILE A 20 -18.85 -8.58 -11.11
C ILE A 20 -19.73 -8.50 -12.37
N GLU A 21 -20.82 -7.73 -12.34
CA GLU A 21 -21.74 -7.56 -13.47
C GLU A 21 -21.03 -6.99 -14.70
N ALA A 22 -20.17 -5.98 -14.52
CA ALA A 22 -19.39 -5.40 -15.61
C ALA A 22 -18.42 -6.42 -16.24
N CYS A 23 -17.73 -7.23 -15.42
CA CYS A 23 -16.81 -8.26 -15.90
C CYS A 23 -17.55 -9.41 -16.63
N VAL A 24 -18.70 -9.84 -16.12
CA VAL A 24 -19.56 -10.84 -16.78
C VAL A 24 -20.06 -10.31 -18.12
N ALA A 25 -20.53 -9.06 -18.16
CA ALA A 25 -20.97 -8.41 -19.40
C ALA A 25 -19.85 -8.27 -20.43
N ALA A 26 -18.59 -8.12 -19.98
CA ALA A 26 -17.42 -8.09 -20.85
C ALA A 26 -16.96 -9.49 -21.32
N GLY A 27 -17.64 -10.57 -20.89
CA GLY A 27 -17.32 -11.95 -21.27
C GLY A 27 -16.11 -12.56 -20.57
N ALA A 28 -15.66 -11.97 -19.46
CA ALA A 28 -14.57 -12.51 -18.65
C ALA A 28 -15.06 -13.61 -17.69
N VAL A 29 -14.16 -14.52 -17.31
CA VAL A 29 -14.40 -15.42 -16.18
C VAL A 29 -14.22 -14.61 -14.90
N VAL A 30 -15.26 -14.55 -14.07
CA VAL A 30 -15.25 -13.76 -12.84
C VAL A 30 -14.99 -14.64 -11.63
N GLU A 31 -13.95 -14.31 -10.88
CA GLU A 31 -13.64 -14.87 -9.58
C GLU A 31 -14.00 -13.86 -8.50
N ALA A 32 -15.07 -14.12 -7.74
CA ALA A 32 -15.49 -13.28 -6.64
C ALA A 32 -14.81 -13.73 -5.35
N ALA A 33 -14.04 -12.84 -4.72
CA ALA A 33 -13.22 -13.18 -3.58
C ALA A 33 -13.75 -12.51 -2.30
N ILE A 34 -13.89 -13.32 -1.24
CA ILE A 34 -14.09 -12.84 0.13
C ILE A 34 -12.76 -12.73 0.86
N LEU A 35 -12.68 -11.79 1.78
CA LEU A 35 -11.54 -11.61 2.66
C LEU A 35 -11.82 -12.28 4.00
N TYR A 36 -10.94 -13.20 4.38
CA TYR A 36 -10.99 -13.88 5.67
C TYR A 36 -10.21 -13.08 6.71
N THR A 37 -10.82 -12.87 7.89
CA THR A 37 -10.24 -12.18 9.04
C THR A 37 -10.76 -12.79 10.34
N GLY A 38 -10.11 -12.50 11.45
CA GLY A 38 -10.49 -13.02 12.76
C GLY A 38 -10.26 -14.52 12.91
N ASP A 39 -10.79 -15.07 13.98
CA ASP A 39 -10.75 -16.51 14.27
C ASP A 39 -12.17 -17.09 14.36
N MET A 40 -12.67 -17.65 13.27
CA MET A 40 -14.01 -18.25 13.25
C MET A 40 -14.17 -19.46 14.19
N LEU A 41 -13.09 -19.98 14.76
CA LEU A 41 -13.16 -21.03 15.81
C LEU A 41 -13.40 -20.44 17.19
N ASP A 42 -13.21 -19.14 17.38
CA ASP A 42 -13.58 -18.42 18.59
C ASP A 42 -15.07 -18.04 18.52
N PRO A 43 -15.91 -18.55 19.44
CA PRO A 43 -17.35 -18.25 19.44
C PRO A 43 -17.67 -16.77 19.72
N THR A 44 -16.71 -15.99 20.20
CA THR A 44 -16.87 -14.55 20.44
C THR A 44 -16.52 -13.69 19.22
N CYS A 45 -15.88 -14.27 18.20
CA CYS A 45 -15.53 -13.57 16.97
C CYS A 45 -16.79 -13.28 16.14
N LYS A 46 -16.98 -12.01 15.76
CA LYS A 46 -18.12 -11.59 14.94
C LYS A 46 -18.08 -12.19 13.51
N TYR A 47 -16.89 -12.53 13.01
CA TYR A 47 -16.69 -13.19 11.71
C TYR A 47 -16.85 -14.70 11.84
N SER A 48 -18.08 -15.14 12.13
CA SER A 48 -18.42 -16.54 12.34
C SER A 48 -18.49 -17.34 11.03
N LEU A 49 -18.58 -18.69 11.15
CA LEU A 49 -18.85 -19.54 9.99
C LEU A 49 -20.11 -19.10 9.24
N GLN A 50 -21.18 -18.74 9.95
CA GLN A 50 -22.43 -18.32 9.33
C GLN A 50 -22.27 -17.02 8.55
N TYR A 51 -21.50 -16.04 9.08
CA TYR A 51 -21.17 -14.81 8.36
C TYR A 51 -20.55 -15.12 6.99
N TYR A 52 -19.53 -16.00 6.93
CA TYR A 52 -18.88 -16.35 5.66
C TYR A 52 -19.81 -17.10 4.71
N LEU A 53 -20.62 -18.00 5.23
CA LEU A 53 -21.56 -18.76 4.40
C LEU A 53 -22.64 -17.87 3.78
N ASP A 54 -23.21 -16.93 4.55
CA ASP A 54 -24.19 -15.97 4.04
C ASP A 54 -23.61 -15.03 3.00
N LEU A 55 -22.33 -14.67 3.14
CA LEU A 55 -21.61 -13.85 2.20
C LEU A 55 -21.38 -14.60 0.86
N ILE A 56 -20.97 -15.86 0.93
CA ILE A 56 -20.75 -16.72 -0.23
C ILE A 56 -22.06 -17.01 -0.96
N ASP A 57 -23.14 -17.29 -0.24
CA ASP A 57 -24.48 -17.48 -0.85
C ASP A 57 -24.86 -16.25 -1.70
N LYS A 58 -24.60 -15.05 -1.20
CA LYS A 58 -24.87 -13.80 -1.94
C LYS A 58 -23.95 -13.67 -3.17
N LEU A 59 -22.65 -13.99 -3.05
CA LEU A 59 -21.70 -13.91 -4.16
C LEU A 59 -22.05 -14.91 -5.27
N VAL A 60 -22.41 -16.14 -4.93
CA VAL A 60 -22.86 -17.13 -5.92
C VAL A 60 -24.11 -16.62 -6.66
N ALA A 61 -25.02 -15.93 -5.95
CA ALA A 61 -26.23 -15.36 -6.55
C ALA A 61 -25.93 -14.19 -7.54
N THR A 62 -24.75 -13.56 -7.51
CA THR A 62 -24.35 -12.53 -8.49
C THR A 62 -23.96 -13.10 -9.86
N GLY A 63 -23.83 -14.44 -9.97
CA GLY A 63 -23.38 -15.10 -11.19
C GLY A 63 -21.85 -15.18 -11.34
N ALA A 64 -21.10 -15.00 -10.24
CA ALA A 64 -19.67 -15.26 -10.23
C ALA A 64 -19.36 -16.72 -10.59
N HIS A 65 -18.32 -16.92 -11.40
CA HIS A 65 -17.96 -18.24 -11.93
C HIS A 65 -17.10 -19.05 -10.94
N ILE A 66 -16.29 -18.37 -10.12
CA ILE A 66 -15.39 -18.95 -9.13
C ILE A 66 -15.56 -18.18 -7.83
N ILE A 67 -15.57 -18.88 -6.69
CA ILE A 67 -15.54 -18.25 -5.37
C ILE A 67 -14.12 -18.39 -4.81
N ALA A 68 -13.54 -17.26 -4.42
CA ALA A 68 -12.21 -17.26 -3.78
C ALA A 68 -12.30 -16.84 -2.31
N ILE A 69 -11.41 -17.42 -1.49
CA ILE A 69 -11.23 -17.05 -0.09
C ILE A 69 -9.79 -16.58 0.09
N LYS A 70 -9.61 -15.35 0.58
CA LYS A 70 -8.30 -14.71 0.73
C LYS A 70 -8.00 -14.40 2.18
N SER A 71 -7.00 -15.06 2.76
CA SER A 71 -6.43 -14.69 4.06
C SER A 71 -5.21 -13.80 3.85
N MET A 72 -5.42 -12.47 3.87
CA MET A 72 -4.39 -11.48 3.55
C MET A 72 -3.29 -11.40 4.62
N SER A 73 -3.62 -11.75 5.85
CA SER A 73 -2.67 -11.75 6.98
C SER A 73 -2.10 -13.14 7.28
N GLY A 74 -2.59 -14.20 6.64
CA GLY A 74 -2.17 -15.57 6.93
C GLY A 74 -2.69 -16.11 8.28
N VAL A 75 -3.83 -15.60 8.75
CA VAL A 75 -4.42 -16.00 10.04
C VAL A 75 -5.36 -17.19 9.95
N TRP A 76 -5.57 -17.71 8.76
CA TRP A 76 -6.49 -18.82 8.55
C TRP A 76 -5.87 -20.15 9.02
N LYS A 77 -6.36 -20.63 10.17
CA LYS A 77 -5.88 -21.88 10.79
C LYS A 77 -6.35 -23.10 9.99
N PRO A 78 -5.57 -24.20 9.89
CA PRO A 78 -5.94 -25.38 9.10
C PRO A 78 -7.32 -25.95 9.45
N GLN A 79 -7.68 -25.99 10.74
CA GLN A 79 -8.98 -26.51 11.16
C GLN A 79 -10.15 -25.57 10.76
N ALA A 80 -9.95 -24.26 10.84
CA ALA A 80 -10.92 -23.27 10.36
C ALA A 80 -11.09 -23.35 8.84
N ALA A 81 -9.99 -23.57 8.13
CA ALA A 81 -9.96 -23.73 6.68
C ALA A 81 -10.77 -24.97 6.25
N LYS A 82 -10.50 -26.10 6.87
CA LYS A 82 -11.24 -27.35 6.62
C LYS A 82 -12.74 -27.18 6.88
N LEU A 83 -13.11 -26.53 7.99
CA LEU A 83 -14.52 -26.30 8.34
C LEU A 83 -15.21 -25.40 7.32
N LEU A 84 -14.60 -24.25 6.96
CA LEU A 84 -15.20 -23.32 6.02
C LEU A 84 -15.35 -23.93 4.62
N VAL A 85 -14.28 -24.50 4.05
CA VAL A 85 -14.29 -25.06 2.69
C VAL A 85 -15.27 -26.23 2.58
N SER A 86 -15.28 -27.16 3.56
CA SER A 86 -16.25 -28.27 3.55
C SER A 86 -17.70 -27.79 3.66
N SER A 87 -17.95 -26.73 4.44
CA SER A 87 -19.30 -26.15 4.57
C SER A 87 -19.76 -25.45 3.29
N ILE A 88 -18.84 -24.76 2.58
CA ILE A 88 -19.13 -24.17 1.26
C ILE A 88 -19.42 -25.28 0.25
N ARG A 89 -18.56 -26.29 0.17
CA ARG A 89 -18.73 -27.41 -0.76
C ARG A 89 -20.06 -28.15 -0.53
N ALA A 90 -20.49 -28.28 0.71
CA ALA A 90 -21.78 -28.91 1.04
C ALA A 90 -22.99 -28.10 0.51
N ARG A 91 -22.90 -26.77 0.45
CA ARG A 91 -23.93 -25.87 -0.07
C ARG A 91 -23.87 -25.69 -1.58
N HIS A 92 -22.66 -25.53 -2.12
CA HIS A 92 -22.37 -25.19 -3.51
C HIS A 92 -21.44 -26.26 -4.13
N LYS A 93 -22.08 -27.37 -4.56
CA LYS A 93 -21.34 -28.58 -5.02
C LYS A 93 -20.52 -28.35 -6.28
N ASP A 94 -21.00 -27.51 -7.19
CA ASP A 94 -20.47 -27.36 -8.55
C ASP A 94 -19.67 -26.05 -8.74
N VAL A 95 -19.65 -25.16 -7.74
CA VAL A 95 -18.91 -23.89 -7.82
C VAL A 95 -17.44 -24.14 -7.51
N PRO A 96 -16.50 -23.78 -8.39
CA PRO A 96 -15.08 -23.87 -8.09
C PRO A 96 -14.69 -23.01 -6.89
N ILE A 97 -13.90 -23.56 -5.97
CA ILE A 97 -13.40 -22.89 -4.77
C ILE A 97 -11.91 -22.67 -4.92
N HIS A 98 -11.50 -21.40 -4.94
CA HIS A 98 -10.12 -20.96 -4.98
C HIS A 98 -9.68 -20.44 -3.60
N VAL A 99 -8.52 -20.87 -3.11
CA VAL A 99 -8.03 -20.44 -1.80
C VAL A 99 -6.65 -19.78 -1.90
N HIS A 100 -6.50 -18.67 -1.19
CA HIS A 100 -5.30 -17.88 -1.12
C HIS A 100 -4.98 -17.52 0.33
N THR A 101 -3.76 -17.80 0.79
CA THR A 101 -3.29 -17.37 2.11
C THR A 101 -1.85 -16.88 2.05
N HIS A 102 -1.55 -15.88 2.87
CA HIS A 102 -0.16 -15.57 3.19
C HIS A 102 0.39 -16.56 4.23
N ASP A 103 1.70 -16.69 4.33
CA ASP A 103 2.37 -17.66 5.20
C ASP A 103 3.07 -16.99 6.39
N ALA A 104 2.52 -15.86 6.87
CA ALA A 104 3.15 -15.06 7.91
C ALA A 104 3.33 -15.82 9.23
N ALA A 105 2.39 -16.71 9.57
CA ALA A 105 2.47 -17.58 10.74
C ALA A 105 3.27 -18.86 10.51
N GLY A 106 3.64 -19.19 9.26
CA GLY A 106 4.29 -20.45 8.90
C GLY A 106 3.34 -21.67 8.86
N THR A 107 2.03 -21.45 8.87
CA THR A 107 1.01 -22.51 8.81
C THR A 107 0.39 -22.67 7.42
N GLY A 108 0.83 -21.88 6.44
CA GLY A 108 0.21 -21.76 5.14
C GLY A 108 0.12 -23.06 4.37
N VAL A 109 1.20 -23.87 4.34
CA VAL A 109 1.17 -25.19 3.68
C VAL A 109 0.12 -26.10 4.31
N ALA A 110 0.08 -26.18 5.65
CA ALA A 110 -0.90 -27.01 6.35
C ALA A 110 -2.34 -26.53 6.10
N THR A 111 -2.54 -25.21 6.03
CA THR A 111 -3.85 -24.60 5.72
C THR A 111 -4.31 -24.95 4.31
N MET A 112 -3.43 -24.84 3.31
CA MET A 112 -3.75 -25.17 1.91
C MET A 112 -4.07 -26.65 1.73
N LEU A 113 -3.29 -27.55 2.34
CA LEU A 113 -3.56 -28.98 2.29
C LEU A 113 -4.91 -29.32 2.94
N ALA A 114 -5.25 -28.67 4.08
CA ALA A 114 -6.55 -28.84 4.71
C ALA A 114 -7.71 -28.33 3.83
N CYS A 115 -7.49 -27.28 3.04
CA CYS A 115 -8.46 -26.79 2.06
C CYS A 115 -8.70 -27.80 0.94
N VAL A 116 -7.63 -28.39 0.37
CA VAL A 116 -7.75 -29.44 -0.67
C VAL A 116 -8.51 -30.65 -0.13
N GLU A 117 -8.17 -31.13 1.08
CA GLU A 117 -8.91 -32.22 1.74
C GLU A 117 -10.39 -31.91 1.94
N ALA A 118 -10.73 -30.65 2.10
CA ALA A 118 -12.12 -30.19 2.29
C ALA A 118 -12.86 -29.92 0.97
N GLY A 119 -12.19 -30.02 -0.18
CA GLY A 119 -12.77 -29.88 -1.53
C GLY A 119 -12.50 -28.53 -2.20
N ALA A 120 -11.41 -27.84 -1.88
CA ALA A 120 -10.94 -26.72 -2.70
C ALA A 120 -10.38 -27.24 -4.04
N ASP A 121 -10.69 -26.52 -5.13
CA ASP A 121 -10.28 -26.89 -6.49
C ASP A 121 -8.97 -26.23 -6.90
N ILE A 122 -8.69 -25.04 -6.37
CA ILE A 122 -7.53 -24.22 -6.73
C ILE A 122 -6.86 -23.70 -5.45
N ILE A 123 -5.54 -23.81 -5.38
CA ILE A 123 -4.72 -23.27 -4.30
C ILE A 123 -3.58 -22.42 -4.86
N ASP A 124 -3.28 -21.30 -4.20
CA ASP A 124 -2.17 -20.42 -4.55
C ASP A 124 -0.89 -20.81 -3.82
N GLY A 125 0.22 -20.87 -4.56
CA GLY A 125 1.57 -20.99 -4.04
C GLY A 125 2.51 -19.97 -4.69
N ALA A 126 3.67 -19.75 -4.06
CA ALA A 126 4.75 -18.95 -4.63
C ALA A 126 5.93 -19.84 -4.98
N THR A 127 6.78 -19.42 -5.93
CA THR A 127 8.07 -20.08 -6.17
C THR A 127 8.86 -20.13 -4.86
N ASP A 128 9.61 -21.20 -4.62
CA ASP A 128 10.19 -21.47 -3.30
C ASP A 128 11.10 -20.33 -2.81
N SER A 129 11.91 -19.78 -3.70
CA SER A 129 12.78 -18.64 -3.41
C SER A 129 12.05 -17.33 -3.05
N MET A 130 10.76 -17.20 -3.41
CA MET A 130 9.91 -16.05 -3.12
C MET A 130 8.79 -16.37 -2.13
N SER A 131 8.76 -17.58 -1.56
CA SER A 131 7.69 -18.08 -0.69
C SER A 131 7.90 -17.73 0.78
N GLY A 132 6.89 -18.04 1.58
CA GLY A 132 6.92 -17.94 3.04
C GLY A 132 6.78 -16.52 3.58
N THR A 133 6.72 -16.40 4.89
CA THR A 133 6.56 -15.13 5.62
C THR A 133 5.39 -14.28 5.08
N THR A 134 5.65 -13.11 4.50
CA THR A 134 4.61 -12.22 3.94
C THR A 134 4.17 -12.59 2.52
N SER A 135 4.74 -13.64 1.93
CA SER A 135 4.31 -14.22 0.66
C SER A 135 3.40 -15.45 0.89
N GLN A 136 3.14 -16.21 -0.16
CA GLN A 136 2.35 -17.44 -0.12
C GLN A 136 3.21 -18.65 0.27
N PRO A 137 2.59 -19.80 0.60
CA PRO A 137 3.31 -21.05 0.83
C PRO A 137 4.14 -21.49 -0.37
N ALA A 138 5.23 -22.20 -0.12
CA ALA A 138 6.12 -22.72 -1.15
C ALA A 138 5.39 -23.71 -2.07
N MET A 139 5.46 -23.48 -3.38
CA MET A 139 4.79 -24.30 -4.40
C MET A 139 5.29 -25.75 -4.37
N SER A 140 6.60 -25.97 -4.21
CA SER A 140 7.14 -27.32 -4.14
C SER A 140 6.67 -28.08 -2.90
N ALA A 141 6.47 -27.40 -1.77
CA ALA A 141 5.94 -28.01 -0.55
C ALA A 141 4.46 -28.40 -0.71
N LEU A 142 3.67 -27.59 -1.39
CA LEU A 142 2.27 -27.89 -1.71
C LEU A 142 2.19 -29.12 -2.64
N ILE A 143 2.96 -29.14 -3.73
CA ILE A 143 3.01 -30.28 -4.65
C ILE A 143 3.43 -31.54 -3.91
N ALA A 144 4.52 -31.50 -3.13
CA ALA A 144 5.01 -32.65 -2.37
C ALA A 144 3.98 -33.16 -1.35
N GLY A 145 3.21 -32.27 -0.73
CA GLY A 145 2.13 -32.63 0.20
C GLY A 145 0.92 -33.30 -0.47
N LEU A 146 0.77 -33.14 -1.79
CA LEU A 146 -0.32 -33.73 -2.58
C LEU A 146 0.12 -34.98 -3.39
N MET A 147 1.41 -35.25 -3.47
CA MET A 147 1.93 -36.41 -4.21
C MET A 147 1.36 -37.73 -3.68
N GLY A 148 0.99 -38.62 -4.60
CA GLY A 148 0.44 -39.95 -4.31
C GLY A 148 -1.02 -39.96 -3.87
N ARG A 149 -1.71 -38.80 -3.97
CA ARG A 149 -3.15 -38.70 -3.72
C ARG A 149 -3.93 -38.81 -5.04
N ASP A 150 -5.22 -39.12 -4.94
CA ASP A 150 -6.11 -39.20 -6.11
C ASP A 150 -6.32 -37.80 -6.77
N ASP A 151 -6.12 -36.72 -5.99
CA ASP A 151 -6.21 -35.32 -6.39
C ASP A 151 -4.82 -34.66 -6.56
N GLU A 152 -3.78 -35.45 -6.87
CA GLU A 152 -2.44 -34.93 -7.16
C GLU A 152 -2.47 -34.00 -8.38
N PRO A 153 -1.90 -32.77 -8.27
CA PRO A 153 -1.89 -31.84 -9.38
C PRO A 153 -0.97 -32.32 -10.51
N GLU A 154 -1.43 -32.19 -11.77
CA GLU A 154 -0.64 -32.50 -12.97
C GLU A 154 0.40 -31.38 -13.24
N VAL A 155 1.34 -31.20 -12.32
CA VAL A 155 2.39 -30.17 -12.40
C VAL A 155 3.76 -30.82 -12.45
N ASP A 156 4.56 -30.51 -13.47
CA ASP A 156 5.96 -30.96 -13.54
C ASP A 156 6.83 -30.25 -12.50
N ILE A 157 7.19 -30.97 -11.45
CA ILE A 157 8.05 -30.46 -10.37
C ILE A 157 9.43 -30.01 -10.88
N ASN A 158 9.92 -30.55 -11.99
CA ASN A 158 11.20 -30.12 -12.55
C ASN A 158 11.08 -28.76 -13.25
N ALA A 159 9.94 -28.50 -13.89
CA ALA A 159 9.63 -27.16 -14.42
C ALA A 159 9.52 -26.13 -13.29
N VAL A 160 8.87 -26.46 -12.18
CA VAL A 160 8.80 -25.61 -10.98
C VAL A 160 10.20 -25.28 -10.45
N ARG A 161 11.07 -26.29 -10.32
CA ARG A 161 12.47 -26.10 -9.87
C ARG A 161 13.29 -25.22 -10.83
N ALA A 162 13.08 -25.38 -12.14
CA ALA A 162 13.77 -24.55 -13.13
C ALA A 162 13.36 -23.07 -13.03
N ILE A 163 12.06 -22.81 -12.85
CA ILE A 163 11.52 -21.45 -12.62
C ILE A 163 12.04 -20.89 -11.29
N ASP A 164 12.08 -21.69 -10.24
CA ASP A 164 12.61 -21.27 -8.94
C ASP A 164 14.08 -20.89 -9.00
N GLY A 165 14.90 -21.65 -9.74
CA GLY A 165 16.31 -21.31 -9.97
C GLY A 165 16.50 -19.93 -10.62
N TYR A 166 15.62 -19.53 -11.53
CA TYR A 166 15.61 -18.19 -12.12
C TYR A 166 15.25 -17.12 -11.08
N TRP A 167 14.16 -17.31 -10.32
CA TRP A 167 13.71 -16.36 -9.31
C TRP A 167 14.69 -16.23 -8.14
N ALA A 168 15.38 -17.32 -7.75
CA ALA A 168 16.44 -17.26 -6.74
C ALA A 168 17.57 -16.29 -7.12
N GLN A 169 17.95 -16.27 -8.39
CA GLN A 169 18.96 -15.32 -8.90
C GLN A 169 18.41 -13.88 -8.92
N LEU A 170 17.17 -13.70 -9.38
CA LEU A 170 16.54 -12.37 -9.39
C LEU A 170 16.35 -11.81 -7.98
N ARG A 171 16.04 -12.63 -6.99
CA ARG A 171 15.90 -12.18 -5.59
C ARG A 171 17.15 -11.47 -5.09
N LEU A 172 18.34 -11.91 -5.50
CA LEU A 172 19.59 -11.24 -5.12
C LEU A 172 19.66 -9.82 -5.71
N LEU A 173 19.19 -9.64 -6.94
CA LEU A 173 19.13 -8.31 -7.58
C LEU A 173 18.17 -7.36 -6.84
N TYR A 174 17.04 -7.89 -6.34
CA TYR A 174 16.04 -7.13 -5.59
C TYR A 174 16.33 -7.05 -4.08
N SER A 175 17.51 -7.48 -3.62
CA SER A 175 17.85 -7.55 -2.19
C SER A 175 17.75 -6.22 -1.44
N GLY A 176 17.88 -5.09 -2.13
CA GLY A 176 17.68 -3.75 -1.60
C GLY A 176 16.23 -3.46 -1.17
N PHE A 177 15.26 -4.16 -1.79
CA PHE A 177 13.83 -4.03 -1.51
C PHE A 177 13.30 -5.10 -0.56
N ASP A 178 14.17 -6.01 -0.09
CA ASP A 178 13.79 -7.09 0.83
C ASP A 178 13.67 -6.55 2.27
N ALA A 179 12.52 -6.78 2.89
CA ALA A 179 12.26 -6.40 4.29
C ALA A 179 13.10 -7.19 5.30
N LYS A 180 13.90 -8.19 4.87
CA LYS A 180 14.79 -9.01 5.71
C LYS A 180 14.05 -9.75 6.83
N ILE A 181 12.85 -10.24 6.56
CA ILE A 181 12.11 -11.09 7.48
C ILE A 181 12.73 -12.47 7.46
N SER A 182 13.23 -12.94 8.61
CA SER A 182 14.02 -14.17 8.71
C SER A 182 13.18 -15.43 8.96
N GLY A 183 11.90 -15.30 9.31
CA GLY A 183 11.04 -16.43 9.62
C GLY A 183 9.60 -16.03 9.91
N PRO A 184 8.72 -17.00 10.19
CA PRO A 184 7.33 -16.74 10.54
C PRO A 184 7.20 -15.97 11.86
N ASP A 185 6.14 -15.16 11.95
CA ASP A 185 5.78 -14.38 13.14
C ASP A 185 4.39 -14.83 13.64
N PRO A 186 4.30 -15.62 14.72
CA PRO A 186 3.00 -16.07 15.24
C PRO A 186 2.19 -14.92 15.87
N ASP A 187 2.79 -13.76 16.15
CA ASP A 187 2.05 -12.58 16.61
C ASP A 187 1.04 -12.09 15.55
N VAL A 188 1.14 -12.58 14.30
CA VAL A 188 0.16 -12.27 13.24
C VAL A 188 -1.26 -12.64 13.66
N TYR A 189 -1.44 -13.69 14.46
CA TYR A 189 -2.77 -14.05 15.01
C TYR A 189 -3.34 -13.01 15.98
N LEU A 190 -2.52 -12.08 16.46
CA LEU A 190 -2.93 -10.98 17.35
C LEU A 190 -3.15 -9.69 16.56
N HIS A 191 -2.16 -9.31 15.71
CA HIS A 191 -2.21 -8.02 15.03
C HIS A 191 -2.88 -8.09 13.65
N GLU A 192 -2.91 -9.24 13.01
CA GLU A 192 -3.52 -9.49 11.69
C GLU A 192 -3.09 -8.51 10.59
N ILE A 193 -1.86 -7.96 10.67
CA ILE A 193 -1.35 -7.06 9.62
C ILE A 193 -1.22 -7.85 8.32
N PRO A 194 -1.82 -7.41 7.20
CA PRO A 194 -1.67 -8.06 5.90
C PRO A 194 -0.22 -8.17 5.46
N GLY A 195 0.16 -9.29 4.82
CA GLY A 195 1.54 -9.58 4.47
C GLY A 195 2.23 -8.45 3.68
N GLY A 196 1.59 -7.92 2.64
CA GLY A 196 2.12 -6.80 1.88
C GLY A 196 2.24 -5.50 2.68
N GLN A 197 1.31 -5.23 3.60
CA GLN A 197 1.39 -4.07 4.47
C GLN A 197 2.49 -4.24 5.53
N LEU A 198 2.68 -5.46 6.06
CA LEU A 198 3.72 -5.76 7.04
C LEU A 198 5.11 -5.42 6.50
N THR A 199 5.43 -5.86 5.28
CA THR A 199 6.71 -5.54 4.63
C THR A 199 6.88 -4.05 4.41
N ASN A 200 5.84 -3.37 3.92
CA ASN A 200 5.87 -1.92 3.70
C ASN A 200 6.09 -1.14 5.01
N LEU A 201 5.36 -1.48 6.08
CA LEU A 201 5.52 -0.85 7.40
C LEU A 201 6.90 -1.09 7.98
N MET A 202 7.46 -2.31 7.85
CA MET A 202 8.81 -2.62 8.33
C MET A 202 9.88 -1.84 7.56
N PHE A 203 9.74 -1.74 6.24
CA PHE A 203 10.66 -0.98 5.41
C PHE A 203 10.66 0.51 5.80
N GLN A 204 9.47 1.10 5.88
CA GLN A 204 9.27 2.50 6.26
C GLN A 204 9.77 2.79 7.70
N ALA A 205 9.47 1.90 8.65
CA ALA A 205 9.97 2.05 10.02
C ALA A 205 11.51 2.05 10.10
N ARG A 206 12.18 1.26 9.25
CA ARG A 206 13.65 1.26 9.17
C ARG A 206 14.19 2.55 8.57
N GLU A 207 13.60 3.05 7.48
CA GLU A 207 14.01 4.31 6.85
C GLU A 207 13.88 5.50 7.78
N LEU A 208 12.85 5.50 8.64
CA LEU A 208 12.60 6.54 9.64
C LEU A 208 13.34 6.33 10.96
N GLY A 209 14.21 5.30 11.06
CA GLY A 209 14.93 5.00 12.31
C GLY A 209 14.05 4.45 13.45
N LEU A 210 12.78 4.09 13.17
CA LEU A 210 11.78 3.62 14.14
C LEU A 210 11.80 2.10 14.34
N GLY A 211 12.82 1.39 13.85
CA GLY A 211 12.91 -0.07 13.97
C GLY A 211 12.84 -0.60 15.40
N SER A 212 13.30 0.19 16.41
CA SER A 212 13.18 -0.13 17.83
C SER A 212 11.74 -0.07 18.38
N GLN A 213 10.82 0.61 17.68
CA GLN A 213 9.41 0.78 18.08
C GLN A 213 8.48 -0.23 17.41
N TRP A 214 9.03 -1.22 16.69
CA TRP A 214 8.23 -2.20 15.94
C TRP A 214 7.21 -2.95 16.80
N LYS A 215 7.58 -3.32 18.03
CA LYS A 215 6.67 -3.97 18.98
C LYS A 215 5.51 -3.06 19.38
N GLN A 216 5.77 -1.77 19.57
CA GLN A 216 4.75 -0.78 19.88
C GLN A 216 3.82 -0.58 18.68
N THR A 217 4.36 -0.54 17.46
CA THR A 217 3.57 -0.43 16.22
C THR A 217 2.61 -1.62 16.06
N LYS A 218 3.05 -2.86 16.33
CA LYS A 218 2.16 -4.04 16.30
C LYS A 218 1.03 -3.91 17.34
N ALA A 219 1.33 -3.49 18.56
CA ALA A 219 0.32 -3.30 19.61
C ALA A 219 -0.66 -2.16 19.27
N ALA A 220 -0.15 -1.05 18.72
CA ALA A 220 -0.99 0.06 18.27
C ALA A 220 -1.90 -0.35 17.10
N PHE A 221 -1.44 -1.25 16.21
CA PHE A 221 -2.27 -1.76 15.12
C PHE A 221 -3.48 -2.55 15.63
N VAL A 222 -3.29 -3.35 16.67
CA VAL A 222 -4.40 -4.06 17.34
C VAL A 222 -5.39 -3.05 17.93
N ALA A 223 -4.90 -2.06 18.69
CA ALA A 223 -5.73 -1.03 19.30
C ALA A 223 -6.48 -0.20 18.24
N ALA A 224 -5.80 0.18 17.16
CA ALA A 224 -6.39 0.92 16.04
C ALA A 224 -7.50 0.11 15.35
N ASN A 225 -7.29 -1.20 15.13
CA ASN A 225 -8.32 -2.05 14.55
C ASN A 225 -9.59 -2.13 15.43
N LEU A 226 -9.42 -2.25 16.73
CA LEU A 226 -10.53 -2.23 17.67
C LEU A 226 -11.27 -0.87 17.70
N LEU A 227 -10.53 0.24 17.64
CA LEU A 227 -11.11 1.59 17.52
C LEU A 227 -11.91 1.79 16.24
N LEU A 228 -11.55 1.12 15.16
CA LEU A 228 -12.29 1.15 13.89
C LEU A 228 -13.42 0.11 13.84
N GLY A 229 -13.62 -0.67 14.91
CA GLY A 229 -14.71 -1.64 15.01
C GLY A 229 -14.32 -3.06 14.60
N ASP A 230 -13.07 -3.43 14.74
CA ASP A 230 -12.52 -4.74 14.34
C ASP A 230 -12.88 -5.10 12.90
N ILE A 231 -12.31 -4.34 11.97
CA ILE A 231 -12.62 -4.43 10.54
C ILE A 231 -11.70 -5.40 9.80
N ILE A 232 -12.15 -5.81 8.62
CA ILE A 232 -11.32 -6.56 7.69
C ILE A 232 -10.14 -5.68 7.25
N LYS A 233 -8.94 -6.28 7.26
CA LYS A 233 -7.69 -5.62 6.93
C LYS A 233 -7.22 -5.99 5.52
N ALA A 234 -7.67 -5.22 4.54
CA ALA A 234 -7.22 -5.28 3.16
C ALA A 234 -7.24 -3.87 2.57
N THR A 235 -6.55 -3.62 1.48
CA THR A 235 -6.57 -2.29 0.83
C THR A 235 -8.00 -1.94 0.36
N PRO A 236 -8.57 -0.77 0.71
CA PRO A 236 -7.95 0.37 1.39
C PRO A 236 -8.06 0.38 2.93
N THR A 237 -8.86 -0.49 3.54
CA THR A 237 -9.15 -0.48 4.99
C THR A 237 -7.92 -0.74 5.84
N SER A 238 -7.02 -1.62 5.40
CA SER A 238 -5.74 -1.86 6.10
C SER A 238 -4.88 -0.60 6.19
N LYS A 239 -4.99 0.32 5.21
CA LYS A 239 -4.32 1.62 5.29
C LYS A 239 -4.89 2.47 6.43
N ALA A 240 -6.22 2.54 6.57
CA ALA A 240 -6.85 3.30 7.66
C ALA A 240 -6.41 2.77 9.04
N VAL A 241 -6.36 1.43 9.22
CA VAL A 241 -5.86 0.82 10.47
C VAL A 241 -4.39 1.16 10.70
N GLY A 242 -3.55 1.04 9.67
CA GLY A 242 -2.12 1.33 9.75
C GLY A 242 -1.83 2.81 10.04
N ASP A 243 -2.55 3.71 9.38
CA ASP A 243 -2.40 5.15 9.58
C ASP A 243 -2.82 5.56 11.01
N LEU A 244 -3.93 4.99 11.53
CA LEU A 244 -4.33 5.22 12.91
C LEU A 244 -3.31 4.65 13.91
N ALA A 245 -2.80 3.44 13.66
CA ALA A 245 -1.77 2.83 14.51
C ALA A 245 -0.49 3.69 14.57
N GLN A 246 -0.04 4.16 13.42
CA GLN A 246 1.13 5.02 13.33
C GLN A 246 0.89 6.39 13.99
N PHE A 247 -0.30 6.95 13.81
CA PHE A 247 -0.73 8.17 14.49
C PHE A 247 -0.66 7.98 16.02
N MET A 248 -1.19 6.87 16.54
CA MET A 248 -1.12 6.55 17.96
C MET A 248 0.32 6.44 18.48
N VAL A 249 1.22 5.79 17.73
CA VAL A 249 2.64 5.68 18.11
C VAL A 249 3.34 7.03 18.10
N ASN A 250 3.11 7.84 17.07
CA ASN A 250 3.76 9.14 16.92
C ASN A 250 3.39 10.14 18.02
N PHE A 251 2.13 10.08 18.48
CA PHE A 251 1.60 10.98 19.51
C PHE A 251 1.52 10.35 20.90
N ASP A 252 2.09 9.14 21.08
CA ASP A 252 2.08 8.37 22.35
C ASP A 252 0.65 8.23 22.92
N LEU A 253 -0.30 7.85 22.05
CA LEU A 253 -1.71 7.69 22.40
C LEU A 253 -2.05 6.23 22.68
N THR A 254 -2.76 6.01 23.78
CA THR A 254 -3.39 4.72 24.08
C THR A 254 -4.78 4.63 23.41
N TYR A 255 -5.39 3.45 23.44
CA TYR A 255 -6.78 3.23 23.04
C TYR A 255 -7.75 4.20 23.77
N ASP A 256 -7.60 4.33 25.08
CA ASP A 256 -8.44 5.19 25.91
C ASP A 256 -8.19 6.68 25.65
N ASP A 257 -6.95 7.08 25.34
CA ASP A 257 -6.63 8.45 24.96
C ASP A 257 -7.34 8.86 23.68
N VAL A 258 -7.38 7.98 22.66
CA VAL A 258 -8.09 8.25 21.41
C VAL A 258 -9.57 8.45 21.66
N LEU A 259 -10.21 7.59 22.45
CA LEU A 259 -11.64 7.73 22.80
C LEU A 259 -11.93 9.02 23.58
N ALA A 260 -11.06 9.36 24.53
CA ALA A 260 -11.24 10.54 25.39
C ALA A 260 -11.03 11.86 24.63
N LYS A 261 -10.05 11.88 23.71
CA LYS A 261 -9.59 13.09 22.99
C LYS A 261 -10.10 13.18 21.55
N ALA A 262 -11.02 12.31 21.11
CA ALA A 262 -11.45 12.19 19.72
C ALA A 262 -12.01 13.48 19.10
N ASP A 263 -12.53 14.40 19.91
CA ASP A 263 -13.05 15.70 19.52
C ASP A 263 -11.99 16.80 19.35
N THR A 264 -10.75 16.52 19.77
CA THR A 264 -9.61 17.46 19.67
C THR A 264 -8.47 16.96 18.79
N LEU A 265 -8.44 15.67 18.44
CA LEU A 265 -7.39 15.09 17.61
C LEU A 265 -7.66 15.34 16.12
N ASP A 266 -6.61 15.67 15.38
CA ASP A 266 -6.62 15.76 13.92
C ASP A 266 -6.21 14.41 13.32
N PHE A 267 -7.22 13.60 13.03
CA PHE A 267 -7.01 12.25 12.52
C PHE A 267 -6.50 12.23 11.07
N PRO A 268 -5.74 11.18 10.66
CA PRO A 268 -5.35 10.99 9.26
C PRO A 268 -6.57 10.93 8.33
N ASP A 269 -6.42 11.47 7.10
CA ASP A 269 -7.50 11.49 6.09
C ASP A 269 -8.11 10.13 5.83
N SER A 270 -7.30 9.05 5.78
CA SER A 270 -7.79 7.70 5.58
C SER A 270 -8.73 7.22 6.69
N VAL A 271 -8.50 7.66 7.93
CA VAL A 271 -9.37 7.37 9.08
C VAL A 271 -10.68 8.16 8.98
N ILE A 272 -10.57 9.42 8.59
CA ILE A 272 -11.74 10.29 8.36
C ILE A 272 -12.60 9.73 7.21
N ASP A 273 -11.98 9.35 6.10
CA ASP A 273 -12.67 8.77 4.94
C ASP A 273 -13.34 7.44 5.28
N TYR A 274 -12.68 6.59 6.09
CA TYR A 274 -13.31 5.38 6.60
C TYR A 274 -14.56 5.71 7.42
N PHE A 275 -14.48 6.57 8.42
CA PHE A 275 -15.62 6.96 9.25
C PHE A 275 -16.69 7.72 8.46
N ALA A 276 -16.33 8.46 7.43
CA ALA A 276 -17.30 9.04 6.51
C ALA A 276 -18.10 7.99 5.73
N GLY A 277 -17.57 6.76 5.58
CA GLY A 277 -18.20 5.68 4.82
C GLY A 277 -17.80 5.67 3.34
N LEU A 278 -16.69 6.33 2.98
CA LEU A 278 -16.19 6.38 1.60
C LEU A 278 -15.50 5.07 1.17
N MET A 279 -15.09 4.25 2.14
CA MET A 279 -14.48 2.94 1.90
C MET A 279 -15.49 1.77 1.93
N GLY A 280 -16.80 2.06 1.96
CA GLY A 280 -17.87 1.07 2.13
C GLY A 280 -18.45 1.03 3.55
N GLN A 281 -19.28 0.05 3.81
CA GLN A 281 -19.99 -0.12 5.09
C GLN A 281 -19.45 -1.36 5.81
N PRO A 282 -18.83 -1.23 6.99
CA PRO A 282 -18.31 -2.38 7.72
C PRO A 282 -19.42 -3.25 8.28
N PHE A 283 -19.17 -4.54 8.37
CA PHE A 283 -20.04 -5.48 9.06
C PHE A 283 -20.24 -5.03 10.51
N ASP A 284 -21.47 -5.05 11.01
CA ASP A 284 -21.94 -4.49 12.29
C ASP A 284 -21.88 -2.96 12.42
N GLY A 285 -21.57 -2.25 11.34
CA GLY A 285 -21.57 -0.79 11.33
C GLY A 285 -20.32 -0.16 11.96
N PHE A 286 -20.36 1.15 12.12
CA PHE A 286 -19.25 1.93 12.64
C PHE A 286 -19.33 2.12 14.15
N PRO A 287 -18.20 2.13 14.90
CA PRO A 287 -18.20 2.36 16.34
C PRO A 287 -18.61 3.79 16.69
N GLU A 288 -19.67 3.88 17.51
CA GLU A 288 -20.14 5.16 18.06
C GLU A 288 -19.79 5.24 19.57
N PRO A 289 -19.52 6.42 20.15
CA PRO A 289 -19.63 7.76 19.56
C PRO A 289 -18.38 8.24 18.80
N LEU A 290 -17.36 7.37 18.61
CA LEU A 290 -16.08 7.75 18.03
C LEU A 290 -16.28 8.31 16.60
N ARG A 291 -17.04 7.63 15.75
CA ARG A 291 -17.38 8.08 14.39
C ARG A 291 -17.91 9.52 14.38
N THR A 292 -18.90 9.78 15.25
CA THR A 292 -19.54 11.09 15.32
C THR A 292 -18.56 12.19 15.71
N LYS A 293 -17.67 11.94 16.68
CA LYS A 293 -16.66 12.91 17.14
C LYS A 293 -15.62 13.20 16.05
N VAL A 294 -15.08 12.15 15.43
CA VAL A 294 -14.08 12.29 14.34
C VAL A 294 -14.62 13.10 13.17
N LEU A 295 -15.84 12.77 12.71
CA LEU A 295 -16.45 13.47 11.58
C LEU A 295 -16.83 14.93 11.93
N ALA A 296 -17.32 15.19 13.14
CA ALA A 296 -17.61 16.55 13.59
C ALA A 296 -16.34 17.42 13.63
N ARG A 297 -15.22 16.86 14.14
CA ARG A 297 -13.91 17.55 14.15
C ARG A 297 -13.41 17.85 12.73
N ALA A 298 -13.56 16.89 11.80
CA ALA A 298 -13.12 17.03 10.42
C ALA A 298 -14.07 17.83 9.52
N GLY A 299 -15.25 18.24 10.02
CA GLY A 299 -16.26 18.93 9.20
C GLY A 299 -16.81 18.06 8.05
N ARG A 300 -16.85 16.71 8.24
CA ARG A 300 -17.25 15.75 7.20
C ARG A 300 -18.60 15.11 7.53
N GLU A 301 -19.37 14.82 6.47
CA GLU A 301 -20.69 14.20 6.59
C GLU A 301 -20.61 12.67 6.56
N LYS A 302 -21.62 12.02 7.16
CA LYS A 302 -21.82 10.57 7.08
C LYS A 302 -22.38 10.17 5.72
N VAL A 303 -21.72 9.26 5.02
CA VAL A 303 -22.22 8.61 3.81
C VAL A 303 -22.83 7.27 4.22
N THR A 304 -24.04 6.99 3.74
CA THR A 304 -24.74 5.72 3.90
C THR A 304 -24.91 5.06 2.53
N GLY A 305 -24.76 3.74 2.46
CA GLY A 305 -24.78 2.99 1.21
C GLY A 305 -23.49 3.16 0.40
N GLN A 306 -23.57 2.92 -0.91
CA GLN A 306 -22.42 3.03 -1.80
C GLN A 306 -22.01 4.49 -2.03
N ALA A 307 -20.79 4.84 -1.65
CA ALA A 307 -20.23 6.17 -1.88
C ALA A 307 -20.13 6.49 -3.39
N SER A 308 -19.77 5.50 -4.20
CA SER A 308 -19.65 5.62 -5.67
C SER A 308 -20.97 6.01 -6.36
N ALA A 309 -22.13 5.59 -5.82
CA ALA A 309 -23.44 5.95 -6.37
C ALA A 309 -23.77 7.46 -6.27
N ARG A 310 -22.98 8.23 -5.53
CA ARG A 310 -23.13 9.70 -5.39
C ARG A 310 -22.20 10.49 -6.30
N LEU A 311 -21.26 9.82 -6.96
CA LEU A 311 -20.35 10.47 -7.88
C LEU A 311 -21.08 10.77 -9.20
N PRO A 312 -20.80 11.90 -9.87
CA PRO A 312 -21.35 12.20 -11.19
C PRO A 312 -20.78 11.21 -12.21
N ASP A 313 -21.55 10.96 -13.26
CA ASP A 313 -21.07 10.21 -14.40
C ASP A 313 -19.86 10.88 -15.04
N ILE A 314 -18.89 10.09 -15.46
CA ILE A 314 -17.67 10.58 -16.09
C ILE A 314 -17.89 10.60 -17.61
N ASP A 315 -17.74 11.76 -18.23
CA ASP A 315 -17.66 11.88 -19.69
C ASP A 315 -16.26 11.43 -20.15
N LEU A 316 -16.15 10.18 -20.56
CA LEU A 316 -14.90 9.55 -20.97
C LEU A 316 -14.25 10.24 -22.18
N GLU A 317 -15.05 10.70 -23.14
CA GLU A 317 -14.58 11.42 -24.32
C GLU A 317 -13.99 12.79 -23.94
N ALA A 318 -14.70 13.54 -23.10
CA ALA A 318 -14.21 14.83 -22.63
C ALA A 318 -12.90 14.70 -21.84
N VAL A 319 -12.80 13.70 -20.93
CA VAL A 319 -11.56 13.42 -20.17
C VAL A 319 -10.43 13.02 -21.11
N LYS A 320 -10.68 12.13 -22.08
CA LYS A 320 -9.65 11.71 -23.05
C LYS A 320 -9.11 12.89 -23.86
N ASN A 321 -10.00 13.76 -24.33
CA ASN A 321 -9.61 14.98 -25.07
C ASN A 321 -8.77 15.93 -24.23
N GLN A 322 -9.07 16.07 -22.92
CA GLN A 322 -8.23 16.86 -21.99
C GLN A 322 -6.83 16.23 -21.82
N LEU A 323 -6.73 14.91 -21.71
CA LEU A 323 -5.45 14.23 -21.62
C LEU A 323 -4.63 14.38 -22.90
N ILE A 324 -5.25 14.24 -24.08
CA ILE A 324 -4.59 14.47 -25.37
C ILE A 324 -4.08 15.90 -25.47
N ALA A 325 -4.89 16.89 -25.09
CA ALA A 325 -4.48 18.29 -25.10
C ALA A 325 -3.29 18.58 -24.15
N LYS A 326 -3.20 17.84 -23.02
CA LYS A 326 -2.14 18.04 -22.03
C LYS A 326 -0.87 17.24 -22.32
N TYR A 327 -0.99 15.99 -22.79
CA TYR A 327 0.13 15.06 -22.91
C TYR A 327 0.43 14.60 -24.34
N GLY A 328 -0.40 14.98 -25.33
CA GLY A 328 -0.23 14.65 -26.73
C GLY A 328 -1.06 13.47 -27.23
N ASP A 329 -1.02 13.24 -28.56
CA ASP A 329 -1.90 12.28 -29.26
C ASP A 329 -1.62 10.80 -28.97
N ALA A 330 -0.53 10.50 -28.24
CA ALA A 330 -0.18 9.12 -27.89
C ALA A 330 -1.05 8.52 -26.76
N ILE A 331 -1.98 9.29 -26.18
CA ILE A 331 -2.87 8.84 -25.12
C ILE A 331 -3.82 7.74 -25.60
N SER A 332 -3.69 6.56 -25.01
CA SER A 332 -4.50 5.37 -25.27
C SER A 332 -5.73 5.28 -24.34
N ASP A 333 -6.62 4.31 -24.60
CA ASP A 333 -7.73 3.99 -23.69
C ASP A 333 -7.21 3.43 -22.34
N THR A 334 -6.07 2.75 -22.35
CA THR A 334 -5.40 2.30 -21.11
C THR A 334 -4.93 3.48 -20.26
N ASP A 335 -4.40 4.53 -20.90
CA ASP A 335 -4.01 5.76 -20.21
C ASP A 335 -5.21 6.49 -19.62
N LEU A 336 -6.32 6.55 -20.36
CA LEU A 336 -7.58 7.10 -19.87
C LEU A 336 -8.06 6.34 -18.62
N CYS A 337 -8.11 5.02 -18.67
CA CYS A 337 -8.49 4.19 -17.52
C CYS A 337 -7.53 4.41 -16.34
N SER A 338 -6.23 4.46 -16.59
CA SER A 338 -5.20 4.70 -15.56
C SER A 338 -5.38 6.07 -14.89
N HIS A 339 -5.70 7.10 -15.68
CA HIS A 339 -5.96 8.44 -15.14
C HIS A 339 -7.23 8.47 -14.29
N ILE A 340 -8.32 7.85 -14.74
CA ILE A 340 -9.59 7.82 -13.99
C ILE A 340 -9.43 7.07 -12.67
N MET A 341 -8.70 5.96 -12.67
CA MET A 341 -8.49 5.12 -11.49
C MET A 341 -7.47 5.71 -10.52
N PHE A 342 -6.40 6.33 -11.03
CA PHE A 342 -5.24 6.78 -10.26
C PHE A 342 -4.67 8.09 -10.83
N PRO A 343 -5.38 9.23 -10.73
CA PRO A 343 -5.03 10.47 -11.43
C PRO A 343 -3.63 10.99 -11.07
N ASP A 344 -3.26 10.97 -9.80
CA ASP A 344 -1.96 11.48 -9.33
C ASP A 344 -0.80 10.58 -9.76
N VAL A 345 -1.00 9.26 -9.72
CA VAL A 345 0.01 8.28 -10.17
C VAL A 345 0.22 8.41 -11.67
N PHE A 346 -0.86 8.57 -12.43
CA PHE A 346 -0.79 8.78 -13.87
C PHE A 346 -0.06 10.10 -14.20
N ALA A 347 -0.36 11.19 -13.49
CA ALA A 347 0.34 12.47 -13.68
C ALA A 347 1.83 12.36 -13.36
N GLY A 348 2.20 11.66 -12.28
CA GLY A 348 3.59 11.36 -11.92
C GLY A 348 4.30 10.53 -12.99
N TYR A 349 3.65 9.51 -13.55
CA TYR A 349 4.18 8.71 -14.64
C TYR A 349 4.42 9.56 -15.89
N GLN A 350 3.48 10.41 -16.29
CA GLN A 350 3.64 11.31 -17.43
C GLN A 350 4.80 12.31 -17.22
N ALA A 351 4.96 12.85 -16.03
CA ALA A 351 6.09 13.71 -15.69
C ALA A 351 7.43 12.97 -15.78
N TYR A 352 7.45 11.71 -15.35
CA TYR A 352 8.64 10.86 -15.47
C TYR A 352 9.02 10.61 -16.93
N ILE A 353 8.07 10.24 -17.79
CA ILE A 353 8.28 10.04 -19.23
C ILE A 353 8.73 11.34 -19.90
N ALA A 354 8.16 12.48 -19.55
CA ALA A 354 8.58 13.78 -20.09
C ALA A 354 10.02 14.12 -19.72
N LYS A 355 10.48 13.70 -18.53
CA LYS A 355 11.84 13.97 -18.03
C LYS A 355 12.89 13.00 -18.60
N PHE A 356 12.59 11.71 -18.64
CA PHE A 356 13.56 10.66 -18.93
C PHE A 356 13.34 9.97 -20.28
N GLY A 357 12.21 10.23 -20.96
CA GLY A 357 11.81 9.47 -22.13
C GLY A 357 11.24 8.09 -21.78
N ASP A 358 10.95 7.30 -22.81
CA ASP A 358 10.53 5.91 -22.65
C ASP A 358 11.73 5.03 -22.33
N ILE A 359 11.74 4.45 -21.14
CA ILE A 359 12.81 3.55 -20.66
C ILE A 359 12.39 2.08 -20.65
N THR A 360 11.24 1.73 -21.22
CA THR A 360 10.72 0.35 -21.23
C THR A 360 11.65 -0.64 -21.94
N GLU A 361 12.42 -0.17 -22.89
CA GLU A 361 13.43 -0.98 -23.60
C GLU A 361 14.74 -1.19 -22.82
N LEU A 362 14.93 -0.47 -21.69
CA LEU A 362 16.11 -0.68 -20.85
C LEU A 362 15.98 -1.97 -20.04
N PRO A 363 17.04 -2.80 -19.96
CA PRO A 363 17.02 -3.97 -19.08
C PRO A 363 16.75 -3.56 -17.62
N SER A 364 15.73 -4.13 -16.99
CA SER A 364 15.35 -3.84 -15.60
C SER A 364 16.54 -3.92 -14.63
N GLN A 365 17.45 -4.87 -14.85
CA GLN A 365 18.68 -5.01 -14.07
C GLN A 365 19.51 -3.72 -14.06
N LYS A 366 19.56 -2.98 -15.16
CA LYS A 366 20.36 -1.77 -15.29
C LYS A 366 19.69 -0.54 -14.69
N VAL A 367 18.37 -0.57 -14.57
CA VAL A 367 17.60 0.45 -13.85
C VAL A 367 17.73 0.26 -12.32
N LEU A 368 17.69 -0.99 -11.85
CA LEU A 368 17.73 -1.34 -10.42
C LEU A 368 19.15 -1.38 -9.85
N ALA A 369 20.14 -1.78 -10.66
CA ALA A 369 21.55 -1.82 -10.28
C ALA A 369 22.35 -0.90 -11.22
N PRO A 370 22.63 0.33 -10.79
CA PRO A 370 23.38 1.26 -11.61
C PRO A 370 24.75 0.68 -11.97
N PRO A 371 25.29 1.00 -13.18
CA PRO A 371 26.54 0.45 -13.63
C PRO A 371 27.71 0.89 -12.74
N THR A 372 28.66 0.00 -12.56
CA THR A 372 29.92 0.33 -11.91
C THR A 372 30.85 1.09 -12.86
N ILE A 373 31.84 1.84 -12.32
CA ILE A 373 32.80 2.59 -13.13
C ILE A 373 33.56 1.61 -14.01
N GLY A 374 33.60 1.91 -15.32
CA GLY A 374 34.21 1.07 -16.35
C GLY A 374 33.23 0.07 -17.00
N GLU A 375 32.08 -0.19 -16.40
CA GLU A 375 31.05 -1.09 -16.94
C GLU A 375 30.39 -0.49 -18.18
N GLN A 376 30.16 -1.33 -19.20
CA GLN A 376 29.45 -0.98 -20.42
C GLN A 376 28.08 -1.63 -20.46
N ILE A 377 27.05 -0.83 -20.72
CA ILE A 377 25.68 -1.26 -20.95
C ILE A 377 25.38 -1.19 -22.45
N ASN A 378 24.67 -2.19 -22.95
CA ASN A 378 24.14 -2.20 -24.31
C ASN A 378 22.62 -2.00 -24.23
N CYS A 379 22.12 -0.89 -24.78
CA CYS A 379 20.70 -0.56 -24.81
C CYS A 379 20.21 -0.70 -26.26
N PRO A 380 19.34 -1.67 -26.57
CA PRO A 380 18.70 -1.73 -27.89
C PRO A 380 17.74 -0.55 -28.03
N LEU A 381 17.70 0.08 -29.18
CA LEU A 381 16.75 1.13 -29.53
C LEU A 381 15.64 0.56 -30.41
N PRO A 382 14.43 1.18 -30.41
CA PRO A 382 13.28 0.70 -31.19
C PRO A 382 13.54 0.58 -32.71
N ASP A 383 14.47 1.35 -33.22
CA ASP A 383 14.91 1.32 -34.65
C ASP A 383 15.92 0.20 -34.95
N GLY A 384 16.21 -0.67 -33.97
CA GLY A 384 17.18 -1.77 -34.08
C GLY A 384 18.65 -1.35 -33.90
N GLN A 385 18.93 -0.08 -33.63
CA GLN A 385 20.28 0.36 -33.28
C GLN A 385 20.64 -0.07 -31.85
N LEU A 386 21.95 -0.24 -31.61
CA LEU A 386 22.48 -0.57 -30.30
C LEU A 386 23.23 0.62 -29.70
N LEU A 387 22.70 1.18 -28.62
CA LEU A 387 23.37 2.23 -27.88
C LEU A 387 24.32 1.59 -26.85
N ARG A 388 25.63 1.89 -26.96
CA ARG A 388 26.64 1.42 -26.01
C ARG A 388 26.98 2.55 -25.05
N VAL A 389 26.66 2.38 -23.77
CA VAL A 389 26.91 3.37 -22.71
C VAL A 389 27.92 2.79 -21.74
N GLN A 390 29.04 3.47 -21.53
CA GLN A 390 30.03 3.09 -20.52
C GLN A 390 30.15 4.18 -19.47
N LEU A 391 29.97 3.84 -18.20
CA LEU A 391 30.20 4.75 -17.08
C LEU A 391 31.72 4.94 -16.90
N LEU A 392 32.18 6.18 -16.94
CA LEU A 392 33.62 6.52 -16.82
C LEU A 392 33.95 7.04 -15.41
N GLY A 393 33.01 7.71 -14.76
CA GLY A 393 33.21 8.26 -13.42
C GLY A 393 32.05 9.11 -12.97
N VAL A 394 32.01 9.35 -11.66
CA VAL A 394 31.06 10.26 -11.00
C VAL A 394 31.91 11.22 -10.17
N GLN A 395 31.69 12.52 -10.36
CA GLN A 395 32.34 13.54 -9.55
C GLN A 395 31.89 13.39 -8.09
N PRO A 396 32.82 13.29 -7.11
CA PRO A 396 32.46 13.27 -5.72
C PRO A 396 31.80 14.59 -5.30
N LEU A 397 31.00 14.54 -4.23
CA LEU A 397 30.49 15.74 -3.59
C LEU A 397 31.65 16.56 -3.01
N ASP A 398 31.55 17.89 -3.04
CA ASP A 398 32.43 18.74 -2.26
C ASP A 398 32.14 18.56 -0.77
N ASP A 399 33.19 18.45 0.05
CA ASP A 399 33.08 18.29 1.53
C ASP A 399 32.65 19.58 2.24
N LYS A 400 32.13 20.58 1.56
CA LYS A 400 31.67 21.84 2.13
C LYS A 400 30.22 21.74 2.56
N GLU A 401 29.90 22.30 3.72
CA GLU A 401 28.55 22.32 4.31
C GLU A 401 27.46 22.89 3.39
N ASP A 402 27.81 23.78 2.45
CA ASP A 402 26.91 24.42 1.48
C ASP A 402 27.07 23.87 0.04
N ALA A 403 27.69 22.71 -0.15
CA ALA A 403 27.88 22.14 -1.47
C ALA A 403 26.54 21.78 -2.14
N SER A 404 26.45 22.06 -3.45
CA SER A 404 25.30 21.60 -4.24
C SER A 404 25.20 20.06 -4.19
N PRO A 405 23.99 19.51 -4.04
CA PRO A 405 23.78 18.06 -4.13
C PRO A 405 23.98 17.52 -5.56
N ASP A 406 24.30 18.38 -6.51
CA ASP A 406 24.47 17.99 -7.90
C ASP A 406 25.82 17.32 -8.13
N ARG A 407 25.80 16.19 -8.84
CA ARG A 407 26.99 15.46 -9.27
C ARG A 407 27.09 15.44 -10.78
N THR A 408 28.31 15.59 -11.31
CA THR A 408 28.56 15.36 -12.71
C THR A 408 28.94 13.92 -12.96
N VAL A 409 28.16 13.25 -13.82
CA VAL A 409 28.41 11.87 -14.25
C VAL A 409 29.05 11.90 -15.63
N PHE A 410 30.16 11.18 -15.77
CA PHE A 410 30.92 11.08 -17.00
C PHE A 410 30.71 9.71 -17.64
N PHE A 411 30.39 9.69 -18.92
CA PHE A 411 30.16 8.45 -19.65
C PHE A 411 30.56 8.55 -21.13
N ARG A 412 30.70 7.39 -21.76
CA ARG A 412 30.96 7.27 -23.17
C ARG A 412 29.77 6.64 -23.87
N VAL A 413 29.22 7.32 -24.87
CA VAL A 413 28.07 6.83 -25.66
C VAL A 413 28.57 6.57 -27.10
N ASN A 414 28.47 5.31 -27.54
CA ASN A 414 28.97 4.89 -28.85
C ASN A 414 30.40 5.42 -29.16
N GLY A 415 31.30 5.35 -28.18
CA GLY A 415 32.67 5.81 -28.28
C GLY A 415 32.89 7.32 -28.06
N ARG A 416 31.82 8.12 -27.97
CA ARG A 416 31.89 9.57 -27.75
C ARG A 416 31.71 9.92 -26.28
N TYR A 417 32.55 10.81 -25.78
CA TYR A 417 32.45 11.33 -24.41
C TYR A 417 31.19 12.18 -24.21
N ARG A 418 30.52 11.97 -23.06
CA ARG A 418 29.36 12.72 -22.63
C ARG A 418 29.43 12.94 -21.12
N GLN A 419 28.74 13.97 -20.65
CA GLN A 419 28.51 14.23 -19.22
C GLN A 419 27.08 14.67 -19.00
N ALA A 420 26.55 14.37 -17.81
CA ALA A 420 25.27 14.86 -17.34
C ALA A 420 25.40 15.26 -15.89
N THR A 421 24.70 16.31 -15.50
CA THR A 421 24.54 16.69 -14.09
C THR A 421 23.27 16.06 -13.56
N VAL A 422 23.39 15.36 -12.43
CA VAL A 422 22.29 14.67 -11.74
C VAL A 422 22.29 15.06 -10.28
N GLN A 423 21.13 15.23 -9.70
CA GLN A 423 21.00 15.50 -8.27
C GLN A 423 21.19 14.19 -7.48
N ASP A 424 22.09 14.21 -6.50
CA ASP A 424 22.24 13.11 -5.53
C ASP A 424 21.16 13.25 -4.46
N ALA A 425 20.16 12.37 -4.50
CA ALA A 425 19.03 12.40 -3.59
C ALA A 425 19.44 12.22 -2.11
N ALA A 426 20.48 11.41 -1.85
CA ALA A 426 20.99 11.21 -0.48
C ALA A 426 21.66 12.49 0.07
N ALA A 427 22.39 13.21 -0.78
CA ALA A 427 23.02 14.47 -0.39
C ALA A 427 22.01 15.63 -0.28
N ALA A 428 20.98 15.63 -1.13
CA ALA A 428 19.92 16.64 -1.06
C ALA A 428 19.12 16.54 0.25
N ASN A 429 18.97 15.33 0.80
CA ASN A 429 18.23 15.05 2.03
C ASN A 429 19.06 15.26 3.32
N GLY A 430 20.37 15.49 3.23
CA GLY A 430 21.29 15.54 4.37
C GLY A 430 21.44 16.89 5.08
N LYS A 431 20.66 17.93 4.72
CA LYS A 431 20.75 19.23 5.43
C LYS A 431 20.07 19.15 6.77
N GLN A 432 20.85 19.31 7.86
CA GLN A 432 20.31 19.48 9.22
C GLN A 432 19.49 20.78 9.25
N ARG A 433 18.20 20.66 9.56
CA ARG A 433 17.29 21.81 9.70
C ARG A 433 17.35 22.37 11.12
N ARG A 434 17.00 23.65 11.25
CA ARG A 434 16.81 24.28 12.56
C ARG A 434 15.69 23.57 13.30
N GLN A 435 15.95 23.17 14.55
CA GLN A 435 14.94 22.58 15.42
C GLN A 435 14.04 23.68 16.01
N ALA A 436 12.75 23.38 16.14
CA ALA A 436 11.82 24.24 16.87
C ALA A 436 12.15 24.18 18.37
N ASP A 437 12.10 25.34 19.03
CA ASP A 437 12.24 25.41 20.47
C ASP A 437 10.88 25.17 21.15
N PRO A 438 10.70 24.05 21.88
CA PRO A 438 9.43 23.74 22.54
C PRO A 438 8.97 24.78 23.57
N SER A 439 9.89 25.64 24.04
CA SER A 439 9.59 26.72 24.97
C SER A 439 9.01 27.98 24.29
N VAL A 440 9.04 28.02 22.95
CA VAL A 440 8.54 29.15 22.14
C VAL A 440 7.21 28.76 21.46
N PRO A 441 6.05 29.17 22.02
CA PRO A 441 4.74 28.76 21.52
C PRO A 441 4.41 29.17 20.08
N SER A 442 5.14 30.16 19.55
CA SER A 442 5.00 30.64 18.18
C SER A 442 5.73 29.80 17.13
N GLN A 443 6.61 28.89 17.55
CA GLN A 443 7.33 27.97 16.68
C GLN A 443 6.57 26.66 16.54
N MET A 444 6.34 26.22 15.30
CA MET A 444 5.77 24.93 15.00
C MET A 444 6.87 24.00 14.49
N GLY A 445 7.19 22.98 15.30
CA GLY A 445 8.08 21.90 14.92
C GLY A 445 7.33 20.78 14.23
N SER A 446 8.02 20.03 13.37
CA SER A 446 7.43 18.83 12.78
C SER A 446 7.08 17.80 13.87
N PRO A 447 5.84 17.33 13.92
CA PRO A 447 5.43 16.35 14.92
C PRO A 447 6.07 14.97 14.68
N PHE A 448 6.54 14.67 13.47
CA PHE A 448 7.16 13.41 13.06
C PHE A 448 8.03 13.62 11.82
N SER A 449 8.89 12.63 11.49
CA SER A 449 9.69 12.65 10.27
C SER A 449 8.85 12.25 9.06
N GLY A 450 8.97 12.99 7.94
CA GLY A 450 8.20 12.76 6.74
C GLY A 450 8.58 13.68 5.58
N ILE A 451 7.75 13.70 4.54
CA ILE A 451 7.92 14.57 3.36
C ILE A 451 6.80 15.59 3.36
N VAL A 452 7.13 16.86 3.18
CA VAL A 452 6.12 17.91 3.01
C VAL A 452 5.35 17.65 1.73
N SER A 453 4.07 17.29 1.85
CA SER A 453 3.24 16.94 0.69
C SER A 453 2.61 18.15 0.02
N ALA A 454 2.21 19.13 0.81
CA ALA A 454 1.63 20.38 0.29
C ALA A 454 1.86 21.55 1.27
N LEU A 455 2.01 22.74 0.72
CA LEU A 455 1.93 23.99 1.44
C LEU A 455 0.58 24.63 1.11
N LEU A 456 -0.25 24.90 2.12
CA LEU A 456 -1.60 25.44 1.97
C LEU A 456 -1.67 26.93 2.28
N LYS A 457 -0.59 27.47 2.83
CA LYS A 457 -0.42 28.88 3.17
C LYS A 457 0.96 29.38 2.73
N GLU A 458 1.06 30.69 2.50
CA GLU A 458 2.31 31.37 2.14
C GLU A 458 2.81 32.25 3.28
N PRO A 459 4.12 32.57 3.33
CA PRO A 459 4.65 33.53 4.30
C PRO A 459 3.95 34.86 4.18
N GLY A 460 3.48 35.40 5.31
CA GLY A 460 2.70 36.62 5.39
C GLY A 460 1.19 36.42 5.48
N ASP A 461 0.68 35.22 5.23
CA ASP A 461 -0.75 34.92 5.37
C ASP A 461 -1.21 35.03 6.83
N GLN A 462 -2.40 35.59 7.02
CA GLN A 462 -3.09 35.57 8.31
C GLN A 462 -3.69 34.18 8.53
N VAL A 463 -3.44 33.60 9.70
CA VAL A 463 -3.94 32.27 10.11
C VAL A 463 -4.65 32.38 11.46
N THR A 464 -5.64 31.52 11.64
CA THR A 464 -6.34 31.33 12.92
C THR A 464 -5.90 30.03 13.59
N GLN A 465 -6.04 29.98 14.92
CA GLN A 465 -5.71 28.75 15.67
C GLN A 465 -6.47 27.54 15.14
N GLY A 466 -5.74 26.46 14.82
CA GLY A 466 -6.29 25.23 14.25
C GLY A 466 -6.44 25.25 12.72
N GLU A 467 -6.13 26.36 12.05
CA GLU A 467 -6.15 26.43 10.59
C GLU A 467 -4.94 25.69 9.98
N VAL A 468 -5.17 24.84 8.99
CA VAL A 468 -4.13 24.03 8.37
C VAL A 468 -3.18 24.88 7.54
N VAL A 469 -1.89 24.79 7.83
CA VAL A 469 -0.82 25.54 7.16
C VAL A 469 -0.14 24.72 6.08
N LEU A 470 0.15 23.47 6.37
CA LEU A 470 0.82 22.53 5.46
C LEU A 470 0.42 21.09 5.78
N SER A 471 0.75 20.19 4.88
CA SER A 471 0.57 18.76 5.07
C SER A 471 1.91 18.03 4.97
N ILE A 472 2.14 17.05 5.85
CA ILE A 472 3.31 16.18 5.81
C ILE A 472 2.86 14.77 5.48
N SER A 473 3.49 14.16 4.51
CA SER A 473 3.32 12.75 4.17
C SER A 473 4.39 11.93 4.89
N ALA A 474 3.96 11.01 5.72
CA ALA A 474 4.84 10.02 6.34
C ALA A 474 4.20 8.64 6.19
N MET A 475 4.97 7.66 5.68
CA MET A 475 4.50 6.27 5.55
C MET A 475 3.16 6.13 4.77
N LYS A 476 2.96 6.96 3.73
CA LYS A 476 1.71 7.09 2.96
C LYS A 476 0.52 7.69 3.74
N MET A 477 0.74 8.18 4.96
CA MET A 477 -0.21 9.04 5.65
C MET A 477 0.00 10.48 5.21
N ILE A 478 -1.10 11.22 5.09
CA ILE A 478 -1.07 12.68 5.00
C ILE A 478 -1.65 13.21 6.30
N ILE A 479 -0.84 13.97 7.03
CA ILE A 479 -1.25 14.59 8.28
C ILE A 479 -1.10 16.09 8.12
N ASN A 480 -2.15 16.80 8.47
CA ASN A 480 -2.20 18.24 8.42
C ASN A 480 -1.50 18.84 9.65
N VAL A 481 -0.69 19.86 9.43
CA VAL A 481 -0.06 20.66 10.48
C VAL A 481 -0.77 22.00 10.53
N SER A 482 -1.40 22.27 11.68
CA SER A 482 -2.23 23.44 11.88
C SER A 482 -1.52 24.52 12.69
N ALA A 483 -1.97 25.77 12.56
CA ALA A 483 -1.45 26.90 13.31
C ALA A 483 -1.75 26.75 14.82
N PRO A 484 -0.74 26.91 15.71
CA PRO A 484 -0.93 26.79 17.15
C PRO A 484 -1.66 28.00 17.78
N SER A 485 -1.71 29.14 17.10
CA SER A 485 -2.34 30.38 17.56
C SER A 485 -2.75 31.27 16.39
N ASP A 486 -3.57 32.28 16.65
CA ASP A 486 -3.86 33.31 15.67
C ASP A 486 -2.62 34.19 15.41
N GLY A 487 -2.45 34.66 14.16
CA GLY A 487 -1.35 35.55 13.79
C GLY A 487 -1.03 35.55 12.30
N TYR A 488 0.21 35.89 11.97
CA TYR A 488 0.72 35.91 10.61
C TYR A 488 1.83 34.89 10.45
N LEU A 489 1.80 34.12 9.36
CA LEU A 489 2.77 33.09 9.09
C LEU A 489 4.14 33.67 8.75
N LYS A 490 5.18 33.27 9.47
CA LYS A 490 6.54 33.76 9.28
C LYS A 490 7.51 32.56 9.17
N GLY A 491 8.53 32.68 8.32
CA GLY A 491 9.64 31.73 8.29
C GLY A 491 9.25 30.33 7.77
N LEU A 492 8.42 30.25 6.73
CA LEU A 492 8.12 28.98 6.03
C LEU A 492 9.28 28.63 5.09
N ASP A 493 10.41 28.14 5.65
CA ASP A 493 11.63 27.82 4.91
C ASP A 493 11.65 26.36 4.40
N ILE A 494 10.48 25.84 4.04
CA ILE A 494 10.29 24.48 3.54
C ILE A 494 9.52 24.50 2.22
N LYS A 495 9.74 23.47 1.40
CA LYS A 495 9.06 23.30 0.11
C LYS A 495 8.36 21.96 0.04
N ALA A 496 7.31 21.88 -0.76
CA ALA A 496 6.70 20.61 -1.10
C ALA A 496 7.74 19.66 -1.73
N GLY A 497 7.76 18.41 -1.27
CA GLY A 497 8.74 17.40 -1.66
C GLY A 497 10.00 17.34 -0.79
N GLU A 498 10.20 18.24 0.17
CA GLU A 498 11.34 18.21 1.09
C GLU A 498 11.11 17.29 2.28
N ASN A 499 12.16 16.59 2.73
CA ASN A 499 12.13 15.81 3.96
C ASN A 499 12.26 16.71 5.18
N VAL A 500 11.53 16.37 6.23
CA VAL A 500 11.59 16.97 7.55
C VAL A 500 11.70 15.87 8.60
N ASP A 501 12.48 16.14 9.64
CA ASP A 501 12.61 15.25 10.79
C ASP A 501 11.75 15.74 11.96
N LYS A 502 11.39 14.84 12.88
CA LYS A 502 10.65 15.21 14.08
C LYS A 502 11.38 16.32 14.85
N GLY A 503 10.67 17.40 15.10
CA GLY A 503 11.23 18.59 15.78
C GLY A 503 11.78 19.66 14.84
N ASP A 504 11.99 19.39 13.54
CA ASP A 504 12.43 20.41 12.59
C ASP A 504 11.45 21.58 12.57
N LEU A 505 11.97 22.81 12.61
CA LEU A 505 11.15 24.00 12.53
C LEU A 505 10.48 24.11 11.18
N LEU A 506 9.15 24.09 11.17
CA LEU A 506 8.33 24.19 9.96
C LEU A 506 7.97 25.65 9.64
N PHE A 507 7.47 26.36 10.64
CA PHE A 507 7.11 27.76 10.53
C PHE A 507 7.01 28.44 11.90
N GLU A 508 6.95 29.76 11.89
CA GLU A 508 6.71 30.60 13.07
C GLU A 508 5.47 31.46 12.85
N ILE A 509 4.74 31.80 13.93
CA ILE A 509 3.61 32.72 13.91
C ILE A 509 4.00 34.01 14.62
N SER A 510 3.74 35.15 13.95
CA SER A 510 3.96 36.50 14.48
C SER A 510 2.66 37.19 14.79
N SER A 511 2.62 38.04 15.82
CA SER A 511 1.49 38.90 16.12
C SER A 511 1.36 40.12 15.18
N SER A 512 2.35 40.35 14.33
CA SER A 512 2.36 41.41 13.31
C SER A 512 2.78 40.85 11.95
N PRO A 513 2.26 41.43 10.84
CA PRO A 513 2.59 40.98 9.48
C PRO A 513 4.07 41.05 9.15
#